data_d2e7821844f415d2746f416a0422d290
#
_entry.id   d2e7821844f415d2746f416a0422d290
#
_cell.length_a   1.000
_cell.length_b   1.000
_cell.length_c   1.000
_cell.angle_alpha   90.00
_cell.angle_beta   90.00
_cell.angle_gamma   90.00
#
_symmetry.space_group_name_H-M   'P 1'
#
loop_
_entity.id
_entity.type
_entity.pdbx_description
1 polymer ?
#
loop_
_entity_poly.entity_id
_entity_poly.type
_entity_poly.pdbx_seq_one_letter_code
_entity_poly.pdbx_strand_id
1 'polypeptide(L)'
;MIELNNITKKFTLHNQGGTNISVFKNLNLKINPGEIVALTGPSGVGKSSILKMIYGNYVFQSGEIKINNYKIDHKYPRNIIELRKNTIGYVSQFLRVIPRVPTIEIVMEPLLEINFDQEEVRERAEKILLDLNIDKNLWNLSPLTFSGGEQQRVNVARGLIRNYPCLLLDEPTASLDNVNKDIVLNLINEKKDKGSSIIGIFHDESSRKYLNAREIDITKISHAN
;
A
#
# COMPACT_ATOMS: atom_id res chain seq x y z
N MET A 1 -5.36 4.09 -13.07
CA MET A 1 -4.16 3.73 -13.87
C MET A 1 -2.92 4.28 -13.19
N ILE A 2 -1.84 3.47 -13.10
CA ILE A 2 -0.53 3.87 -12.55
C ILE A 2 0.51 3.68 -13.65
N GLU A 3 1.34 4.68 -13.90
CA GLU A 3 2.40 4.62 -14.92
C GLU A 3 3.73 5.11 -14.34
N LEU A 4 4.77 4.31 -14.50
CA LEU A 4 6.16 4.64 -14.24
C LEU A 4 6.89 4.67 -15.58
N ASN A 5 7.50 5.78 -15.94
CA ASN A 5 8.18 5.95 -17.22
C ASN A 5 9.65 6.33 -16.99
N ASN A 6 10.57 5.45 -17.41
CA ASN A 6 12.03 5.65 -17.37
C ASN A 6 12.57 6.04 -15.99
N ILE A 7 12.03 5.42 -14.93
CA ILE A 7 12.43 5.73 -13.56
C ILE A 7 13.84 5.25 -13.28
N THR A 8 14.67 6.18 -12.81
CA THR A 8 16.00 5.88 -12.26
C THR A 8 16.02 6.22 -10.78
N LYS A 9 16.40 5.24 -9.95
CA LYS A 9 16.51 5.40 -8.51
C LYS A 9 17.86 4.93 -8.00
N LYS A 10 18.53 5.84 -7.26
CA LYS A 10 19.77 5.57 -6.51
C LYS A 10 19.59 6.01 -5.06
N PHE A 11 20.24 5.31 -4.14
CA PHE A 11 20.40 5.74 -2.77
C PHE A 11 21.86 6.13 -2.55
N THR A 12 22.09 7.25 -1.88
CA THR A 12 23.43 7.70 -1.45
C THR A 12 23.55 7.42 0.04
N LEU A 13 24.51 6.59 0.42
CA LEU A 13 24.83 6.27 1.82
C LEU A 13 25.80 7.31 2.38
N HIS A 14 25.26 8.43 2.89
CA HIS A 14 26.10 9.53 3.42
C HIS A 14 27.03 9.08 4.55
N ASN A 15 26.61 8.12 5.38
CA ASN A 15 27.40 7.60 6.50
C ASN A 15 28.45 6.55 6.08
N GLN A 16 28.53 6.20 4.78
CA GLN A 16 29.47 5.23 4.24
C GLN A 16 30.22 5.82 3.03
N GLY A 17 30.85 6.98 3.23
CA GLY A 17 31.68 7.62 2.22
C GLY A 17 30.92 8.10 0.96
N GLY A 18 29.61 8.30 1.03
CA GLY A 18 28.83 8.75 -0.12
C GLY A 18 28.57 7.66 -1.19
N THR A 19 28.71 6.37 -0.82
CA THR A 19 28.49 5.25 -1.73
C THR A 19 27.10 5.30 -2.33
N ASN A 20 27.01 5.18 -3.67
CA ASN A 20 25.75 5.14 -4.41
C ASN A 20 25.32 3.71 -4.70
N ILE A 21 24.12 3.34 -4.24
CA ILE A 21 23.48 2.08 -4.56
C ILE A 21 22.43 2.35 -5.63
N SER A 22 22.67 1.85 -6.86
CA SER A 22 21.67 1.90 -7.95
C SER A 22 20.62 0.82 -7.71
N VAL A 23 19.34 1.22 -7.66
CA VAL A 23 18.22 0.29 -7.46
C VAL A 23 17.48 0.04 -8.78
N PHE A 24 17.21 1.11 -9.52
CA PHE A 24 16.54 1.06 -10.82
C PHE A 24 17.23 1.96 -11.83
N LYS A 25 17.27 1.49 -13.08
CA LYS A 25 17.71 2.26 -14.24
C LYS A 25 16.69 2.04 -15.37
N ASN A 26 16.02 3.14 -15.77
CA ASN A 26 14.99 3.13 -16.81
C ASN A 26 13.81 2.16 -16.54
N LEU A 27 13.36 2.04 -15.28
CA LEU A 27 12.21 1.22 -14.92
C LEU A 27 10.94 1.76 -15.58
N ASN A 28 10.25 0.87 -16.31
CA ASN A 28 8.94 1.15 -16.91
C ASN A 28 7.92 0.17 -16.37
N LEU A 29 6.76 0.67 -15.96
CA LEU A 29 5.68 -0.14 -15.40
C LEU A 29 4.34 0.55 -15.64
N LYS A 30 3.34 -0.23 -16.06
CA LYS A 30 1.96 0.23 -16.22
C LYS A 30 0.99 -0.72 -15.55
N ILE A 31 0.03 -0.15 -14.80
CA ILE A 31 -1.06 -0.89 -14.15
C ILE A 31 -2.37 -0.22 -14.54
N ASN A 32 -3.28 -1.01 -15.11
CA ASN A 32 -4.57 -0.53 -15.57
C ASN A 32 -5.62 -0.48 -14.44
N PRO A 33 -6.72 0.27 -14.58
CA PRO A 33 -7.86 0.16 -13.68
C PRO A 33 -8.39 -1.28 -13.65
N GLY A 34 -8.75 -1.77 -12.45
CA GLY A 34 -9.22 -3.15 -12.26
C GLY A 34 -8.14 -4.22 -12.43
N GLU A 35 -6.86 -3.83 -12.41
CA GLU A 35 -5.74 -4.76 -12.51
C GLU A 35 -5.00 -4.89 -11.18
N ILE A 36 -4.57 -6.11 -10.85
CA ILE A 36 -3.64 -6.38 -9.75
C ILE A 36 -2.28 -6.77 -10.34
N VAL A 37 -1.25 -6.06 -9.93
CA VAL A 37 0.16 -6.38 -10.24
C VAL A 37 0.87 -6.80 -8.97
N ALA A 38 1.47 -7.98 -8.99
CA ALA A 38 2.32 -8.49 -7.92
C ALA A 38 3.81 -8.30 -8.28
N LEU A 39 4.52 -7.54 -7.46
CA LEU A 39 5.98 -7.40 -7.58
C LEU A 39 6.66 -8.61 -6.97
N THR A 40 7.47 -9.32 -7.78
CA THR A 40 8.23 -10.50 -7.38
C THR A 40 9.74 -10.25 -7.48
N GLY A 41 10.53 -11.16 -6.91
CA GLY A 41 11.99 -11.08 -6.86
C GLY A 41 12.55 -11.22 -5.44
N PRO A 42 13.89 -11.38 -5.29
CA PRO A 42 14.53 -11.60 -4.00
C PRO A 42 14.34 -10.42 -3.03
N SER A 43 14.60 -10.68 -1.74
CA SER A 43 14.62 -9.59 -0.75
C SER A 43 15.69 -8.56 -1.10
N GLY A 44 15.41 -7.28 -0.85
CA GLY A 44 16.34 -6.19 -1.14
C GLY A 44 16.39 -5.69 -2.59
N VAL A 45 15.72 -6.35 -3.56
CA VAL A 45 15.72 -5.94 -4.98
C VAL A 45 15.01 -4.61 -5.27
N GLY A 46 14.32 -4.04 -4.28
CA GLY A 46 13.68 -2.73 -4.40
C GLY A 46 12.15 -2.74 -4.53
N LYS A 47 11.47 -3.87 -4.31
CA LYS A 47 9.99 -3.96 -4.40
C LYS A 47 9.27 -2.88 -3.59
N SER A 48 9.56 -2.77 -2.28
CA SER A 48 8.98 -1.73 -1.41
C SER A 48 9.44 -0.31 -1.80
N SER A 49 10.59 -0.16 -2.48
CA SER A 49 11.03 1.14 -2.99
C SER A 49 10.13 1.63 -4.13
N ILE A 50 9.61 0.74 -4.97
CA ILE A 50 8.62 1.09 -6.00
C ILE A 50 7.35 1.64 -5.33
N LEU A 51 6.80 0.91 -4.35
CA LEU A 51 5.61 1.36 -3.62
C LEU A 51 5.83 2.73 -2.97
N LYS A 52 6.98 2.92 -2.32
CA LYS A 52 7.34 4.18 -1.65
C LYS A 52 7.58 5.34 -2.64
N MET A 53 8.03 5.09 -3.87
CA MET A 53 8.12 6.10 -4.92
C MET A 53 6.72 6.49 -5.43
N ILE A 54 5.84 5.52 -5.68
CA ILE A 54 4.45 5.77 -6.08
C ILE A 54 3.69 6.52 -4.99
N TYR A 55 3.92 6.21 -3.71
CA TYR A 55 3.34 6.93 -2.58
C TYR A 55 3.96 8.32 -2.36
N GLY A 56 5.06 8.65 -3.08
CA GLY A 56 5.76 9.92 -2.96
C GLY A 56 6.63 10.05 -1.70
N ASN A 57 7.01 8.95 -1.04
CA ASN A 57 7.94 8.96 0.08
C ASN A 57 9.41 8.97 -0.37
N TYR A 58 9.69 8.43 -1.56
CA TYR A 58 11.04 8.38 -2.11
C TYR A 58 11.14 9.21 -3.39
N VAL A 59 12.11 10.11 -3.40
CA VAL A 59 12.50 10.87 -4.61
C VAL A 59 13.23 9.94 -5.57
N PHE A 60 13.01 10.08 -6.87
CA PHE A 60 13.76 9.42 -7.94
C PHE A 60 14.56 10.46 -8.73
N GLN A 61 15.68 10.04 -9.35
CA GLN A 61 16.62 10.95 -10.01
C GLN A 61 16.14 11.38 -11.41
N SER A 62 15.47 10.48 -12.14
CA SER A 62 14.92 10.77 -13.46
C SER A 62 13.69 9.94 -13.75
N GLY A 63 12.93 10.32 -14.77
CA GLY A 63 11.70 9.69 -15.18
C GLY A 63 10.46 10.40 -14.66
N GLU A 64 9.32 9.74 -14.77
CA GLU A 64 8.02 10.28 -14.38
C GLU A 64 7.13 9.18 -13.81
N ILE A 65 6.41 9.48 -12.72
CA ILE A 65 5.35 8.64 -12.16
C ILE A 65 4.03 9.40 -12.29
N LYS A 66 3.04 8.76 -12.91
CA LYS A 66 1.67 9.27 -13.02
C LYS A 66 0.67 8.31 -12.37
N ILE A 67 -0.30 8.88 -11.67
CA ILE A 67 -1.47 8.17 -11.14
C ILE A 67 -2.69 8.86 -11.69
N ASN A 68 -3.40 8.18 -12.61
CA ASN A 68 -4.41 8.80 -13.46
C ASN A 68 -3.82 10.04 -14.17
N ASN A 69 -4.37 11.23 -13.91
CA ASN A 69 -3.91 12.50 -14.50
C ASN A 69 -2.91 13.26 -13.61
N TYR A 70 -2.55 12.69 -12.44
CA TYR A 70 -1.68 13.37 -11.49
C TYR A 70 -0.25 12.85 -11.58
N LYS A 71 0.69 13.80 -11.65
CA LYS A 71 2.13 13.51 -11.61
C LYS A 71 2.66 13.59 -10.18
N ILE A 72 3.52 12.63 -9.79
CA ILE A 72 4.30 12.71 -8.56
C ILE A 72 5.45 13.69 -8.79
N ASP A 73 5.38 14.86 -8.18
CA ASP A 73 6.43 15.88 -8.25
C ASP A 73 6.76 16.39 -6.84
N HIS A 74 7.96 16.08 -6.39
CA HIS A 74 8.44 16.46 -5.06
C HIS A 74 8.69 17.97 -4.89
N LYS A 75 8.67 18.74 -5.97
CA LYS A 75 8.71 20.21 -5.92
C LYS A 75 7.40 20.80 -5.36
N TYR A 76 6.31 20.03 -5.42
CA TYR A 76 4.99 20.43 -4.96
C TYR A 76 4.46 19.46 -3.89
N PRO A 77 4.98 19.51 -2.63
CA PRO A 77 4.60 18.57 -1.58
C PRO A 77 3.10 18.53 -1.27
N ARG A 78 2.42 19.67 -1.41
CA ARG A 78 0.96 19.75 -1.18
C ARG A 78 0.18 18.86 -2.15
N ASN A 79 0.61 18.78 -3.42
CA ASN A 79 -0.04 17.91 -4.40
C ASN A 79 0.13 16.42 -4.04
N ILE A 80 1.25 16.05 -3.43
CA ILE A 80 1.47 14.68 -2.95
C ILE A 80 0.54 14.37 -1.77
N ILE A 81 0.33 15.33 -0.85
CA ILE A 81 -0.60 15.18 0.27
C ILE A 81 -2.03 14.98 -0.25
N GLU A 82 -2.48 15.83 -1.18
CA GLU A 82 -3.80 15.71 -1.80
C GLU A 82 -3.97 14.39 -2.56
N LEU A 83 -2.91 13.93 -3.25
CA LEU A 83 -2.92 12.66 -3.95
C LEU A 83 -3.07 11.47 -2.97
N ARG A 84 -2.36 11.49 -1.85
CA ARG A 84 -2.50 10.49 -0.77
C ARG A 84 -3.89 10.52 -0.16
N LYS A 85 -4.40 11.72 0.10
CA LYS A 85 -5.73 11.91 0.67
C LYS A 85 -6.84 11.38 -0.25
N ASN A 86 -6.75 11.65 -1.56
CA ASN A 86 -7.89 11.43 -2.46
C ASN A 86 -7.76 10.23 -3.38
N THR A 87 -6.54 9.75 -3.65
CA THR A 87 -6.29 8.82 -4.75
C THR A 87 -5.57 7.54 -4.34
N ILE A 88 -4.68 7.60 -3.33
CA ILE A 88 -3.81 6.48 -2.98
C ILE A 88 -4.14 5.91 -1.61
N GLY A 89 -4.64 4.67 -1.55
CA GLY A 89 -4.64 3.86 -0.33
C GLY A 89 -3.31 3.10 -0.20
N TYR A 90 -2.81 2.98 1.02
CA TYR A 90 -1.56 2.28 1.28
C TYR A 90 -1.64 1.40 2.53
N VAL A 91 -1.53 0.10 2.33
CA VAL A 91 -1.26 -0.87 3.40
C VAL A 91 0.24 -1.07 3.47
N SER A 92 0.88 -0.49 4.48
CA SER A 92 2.33 -0.62 4.69
C SER A 92 2.67 -1.94 5.38
N GLN A 93 3.92 -2.38 5.30
CA GLN A 93 4.39 -3.62 5.93
C GLN A 93 4.14 -3.68 7.44
N PHE A 94 4.21 -2.53 8.12
CA PHE A 94 3.95 -2.41 9.55
C PHE A 94 2.95 -1.31 9.83
N LEU A 95 2.01 -1.56 10.73
CA LEU A 95 1.07 -0.56 11.19
C LEU A 95 1.82 0.58 11.90
N ARG A 96 1.62 1.80 11.41
CA ARG A 96 2.18 3.02 12.02
C ARG A 96 1.03 3.90 12.48
N VAL A 97 0.92 4.07 13.79
CA VAL A 97 -0.15 4.84 14.41
C VAL A 97 0.39 5.69 15.55
N ILE A 98 -0.36 6.72 15.92
CA ILE A 98 -0.09 7.53 17.11
C ILE A 98 -0.43 6.68 18.33
N PRO A 99 0.46 6.58 19.33
CA PRO A 99 0.19 5.84 20.55
C PRO A 99 -1.08 6.34 21.25
N ARG A 100 -1.81 5.43 21.91
CA ARG A 100 -3.02 5.71 22.71
C ARG A 100 -4.26 6.11 21.91
N VAL A 101 -4.21 6.11 20.57
CA VAL A 101 -5.41 6.28 19.73
C VAL A 101 -6.16 4.96 19.65
N PRO A 102 -7.48 4.92 19.90
CA PRO A 102 -8.30 3.72 19.75
C PRO A 102 -8.29 3.14 18.33
N THR A 103 -8.35 1.82 18.23
CA THR A 103 -8.37 1.11 16.94
C THR A 103 -9.48 1.61 16.01
N ILE A 104 -10.68 1.83 16.54
CA ILE A 104 -11.81 2.32 15.76
C ILE A 104 -11.53 3.67 15.13
N GLU A 105 -10.93 4.60 15.86
CA GLU A 105 -10.57 5.94 15.37
C GLU A 105 -9.49 5.89 14.28
N ILE A 106 -8.49 5.00 14.44
CA ILE A 106 -7.46 4.78 13.43
C ILE A 106 -8.07 4.30 12.11
N VAL A 107 -9.07 3.42 12.18
CA VAL A 107 -9.75 2.90 10.99
C VAL A 107 -10.69 3.94 10.39
N MET A 108 -11.30 4.81 11.18
CA MET A 108 -12.18 5.91 10.74
C MET A 108 -11.41 7.03 10.01
N GLU A 109 -10.15 7.28 10.41
CA GLU A 109 -9.34 8.43 9.95
C GLU A 109 -9.41 8.69 8.43
N PRO A 110 -9.23 7.70 7.52
CA PRO A 110 -9.21 7.95 6.08
C PRO A 110 -10.54 8.45 5.49
N LEU A 111 -11.65 8.18 6.16
CA LEU A 111 -12.97 8.67 5.74
C LEU A 111 -13.26 10.05 6.35
N LEU A 112 -12.87 10.29 7.61
CA LEU A 112 -13.03 11.59 8.25
C LEU A 112 -12.22 12.69 7.54
N GLU A 113 -11.05 12.36 7.00
CA GLU A 113 -10.25 13.33 6.23
C GLU A 113 -10.95 13.91 4.99
N ILE A 114 -11.99 13.24 4.48
CA ILE A 114 -12.74 13.66 3.29
C ILE A 114 -14.18 14.08 3.61
N ASN A 115 -14.44 14.47 4.86
CA ASN A 115 -15.69 15.04 5.33
C ASN A 115 -16.93 14.14 5.21
N PHE A 116 -16.79 12.83 5.37
CA PHE A 116 -17.93 11.95 5.59
C PHE A 116 -18.58 12.21 6.95
N ASP A 117 -19.86 11.90 7.05
CA ASP A 117 -20.59 11.95 8.32
C ASP A 117 -19.99 10.99 9.36
N GLN A 118 -19.88 11.42 10.61
CA GLN A 118 -19.18 10.67 11.65
C GLN A 118 -19.89 9.37 12.02
N GLU A 119 -21.22 9.32 12.00
CA GLU A 119 -21.98 8.10 12.30
C GLU A 119 -21.81 7.09 11.18
N GLU A 120 -21.93 7.51 9.91
CA GLU A 120 -21.69 6.65 8.74
C GLU A 120 -20.25 6.11 8.73
N VAL A 121 -19.27 6.93 9.06
CA VAL A 121 -17.86 6.51 9.13
C VAL A 121 -17.67 5.46 10.20
N ARG A 122 -18.31 5.62 11.37
CA ARG A 122 -18.24 4.67 12.46
C ARG A 122 -18.84 3.32 12.06
N GLU A 123 -20.02 3.31 11.47
CA GLU A 123 -20.66 2.07 10.98
C GLU A 123 -19.79 1.32 9.98
N ARG A 124 -19.17 2.03 9.05
CA ARG A 124 -18.24 1.43 8.08
C ARG A 124 -16.99 0.86 8.74
N ALA A 125 -16.44 1.55 9.75
CA ALA A 125 -15.28 1.09 10.49
C ALA A 125 -15.61 -0.15 11.34
N GLU A 126 -16.75 -0.17 12.01
CA GLU A 126 -17.24 -1.33 12.76
C GLU A 126 -17.43 -2.53 11.85
N LYS A 127 -18.03 -2.32 10.67
CA LYS A 127 -18.23 -3.38 9.69
C LYS A 127 -16.90 -3.99 9.22
N ILE A 128 -15.94 -3.18 8.77
CA ILE A 128 -14.68 -3.72 8.26
C ILE A 128 -13.84 -4.38 9.36
N LEU A 129 -13.93 -3.91 10.61
CA LEU A 129 -13.28 -4.56 11.75
C LEU A 129 -13.88 -5.94 12.04
N LEU A 130 -15.22 -6.08 11.95
CA LEU A 130 -15.90 -7.37 12.06
C LEU A 130 -15.52 -8.30 10.90
N ASP A 131 -15.55 -7.81 9.68
CA ASP A 131 -15.19 -8.57 8.47
C ASP A 131 -13.75 -9.11 8.58
N LEU A 132 -12.86 -8.39 9.27
CA LEU A 132 -11.47 -8.78 9.52
C LEU A 132 -11.25 -9.53 10.84
N ASN A 133 -12.30 -10.01 11.49
CA ASN A 133 -12.22 -10.77 12.76
C ASN A 133 -11.47 -10.02 13.88
N ILE A 134 -11.66 -8.72 14.01
CA ILE A 134 -11.16 -7.93 15.16
C ILE A 134 -12.24 -7.91 16.23
N ASP A 135 -11.92 -8.47 17.40
CA ASP A 135 -12.85 -8.53 18.55
C ASP A 135 -13.30 -7.11 18.96
N LYS A 136 -14.61 -6.97 19.25
CA LYS A 136 -15.19 -5.69 19.68
C LYS A 136 -14.53 -5.10 20.93
N ASN A 137 -14.05 -5.95 21.83
CA ASN A 137 -13.34 -5.53 23.04
C ASN A 137 -12.02 -4.79 22.73
N LEU A 138 -11.45 -5.00 21.54
CA LEU A 138 -10.21 -4.37 21.09
C LEU A 138 -10.42 -3.00 20.45
N TRP A 139 -11.64 -2.65 20.04
CA TRP A 139 -11.90 -1.44 19.25
C TRP A 139 -11.56 -0.13 19.96
N ASN A 140 -11.74 -0.11 21.28
CA ASN A 140 -11.43 1.06 22.10
C ASN A 140 -10.00 1.04 22.68
N LEU A 141 -9.20 0.02 22.32
CA LEU A 141 -7.81 -0.10 22.74
C LEU A 141 -6.85 0.35 21.63
N SER A 142 -5.65 0.76 22.01
CA SER A 142 -4.60 1.06 21.04
C SER A 142 -4.05 -0.24 20.42
N PRO A 143 -3.95 -0.34 19.09
CA PRO A 143 -3.48 -1.55 18.42
C PRO A 143 -2.01 -1.85 18.66
N LEU A 144 -1.24 -0.95 19.26
CA LEU A 144 0.18 -1.20 19.60
C LEU A 144 0.38 -2.33 20.63
N THR A 145 -0.69 -2.69 21.36
CA THR A 145 -0.67 -3.78 22.35
C THR A 145 -1.15 -5.12 21.79
N PHE A 146 -1.56 -5.14 20.52
CA PHE A 146 -2.12 -6.31 19.85
C PHE A 146 -1.03 -7.26 19.33
N SER A 147 -1.42 -8.50 19.05
CA SER A 147 -0.59 -9.45 18.31
C SER A 147 -0.24 -8.93 16.91
N GLY A 148 0.85 -9.42 16.31
CA GLY A 148 1.26 -9.02 14.97
C GLY A 148 0.16 -9.24 13.91
N GLY A 149 -0.60 -10.32 14.01
CA GLY A 149 -1.72 -10.60 13.10
C GLY A 149 -2.90 -9.63 13.29
N GLU A 150 -3.25 -9.27 14.53
CA GLU A 150 -4.28 -8.27 14.81
C GLU A 150 -3.86 -6.87 14.32
N GLN A 151 -2.60 -6.48 14.59
CA GLN A 151 -2.06 -5.22 14.05
C GLN A 151 -2.13 -5.17 12.53
N GLN A 152 -1.79 -6.28 11.85
CA GLN A 152 -1.86 -6.37 10.40
C GLN A 152 -3.30 -6.26 9.91
N ARG A 153 -4.27 -6.89 10.55
CA ARG A 153 -5.70 -6.76 10.18
C ARG A 153 -6.20 -5.33 10.38
N VAL A 154 -5.80 -4.62 11.45
CA VAL A 154 -6.11 -3.19 11.65
C VAL A 154 -5.47 -2.34 10.54
N ASN A 155 -4.22 -2.62 10.15
CA ASN A 155 -3.53 -1.95 9.05
C ASN A 155 -4.29 -2.12 7.72
N VAL A 156 -4.75 -3.33 7.43
CA VAL A 156 -5.59 -3.64 6.26
C VAL A 156 -6.94 -2.92 6.35
N ALA A 157 -7.61 -2.95 7.50
CA ALA A 157 -8.87 -2.24 7.72
C ALA A 157 -8.74 -0.75 7.36
N ARG A 158 -7.73 -0.07 7.93
CA ARG A 158 -7.44 1.34 7.66
C ARG A 158 -7.17 1.61 6.17
N GLY A 159 -6.38 0.75 5.52
CA GLY A 159 -6.01 0.91 4.12
C GLY A 159 -7.15 0.63 3.14
N LEU A 160 -8.10 -0.24 3.50
CA LEU A 160 -9.18 -0.70 2.63
C LEU A 160 -10.58 -0.18 2.98
N ILE A 161 -10.76 0.57 4.08
CA ILE A 161 -12.08 1.11 4.46
C ILE A 161 -12.71 1.96 3.36
N ARG A 162 -11.88 2.58 2.57
CA ARG A 162 -12.26 3.44 1.45
C ARG A 162 -11.95 2.79 0.10
N ASN A 163 -12.68 3.19 -0.95
CA ASN A 163 -12.34 2.83 -2.33
C ASN A 163 -11.39 3.87 -2.92
N TYR A 164 -10.12 3.50 -3.04
CA TYR A 164 -9.11 4.33 -3.68
C TYR A 164 -8.93 3.93 -5.14
N PRO A 165 -8.74 4.89 -6.07
CA PRO A 165 -8.38 4.59 -7.46
C PRO A 165 -7.06 3.84 -7.61
N CYS A 166 -6.15 4.00 -6.65
CA CYS A 166 -4.85 3.34 -6.57
C CYS A 166 -4.67 2.72 -5.19
N LEU A 167 -4.31 1.42 -5.12
CA LEU A 167 -3.97 0.74 -3.88
C LEU A 167 -2.55 0.19 -3.93
N LEU A 168 -1.79 0.51 -2.91
CA LEU A 168 -0.43 0.02 -2.67
C LEU A 168 -0.44 -0.94 -1.49
N LEU A 169 0.01 -2.18 -1.70
CA LEU A 169 -0.06 -3.25 -0.71
C LEU A 169 1.34 -3.81 -0.44
N ASP A 170 1.92 -3.50 0.71
CA ASP A 170 3.25 -3.99 1.11
C ASP A 170 3.08 -5.13 2.11
N GLU A 171 3.04 -6.37 1.62
CA GLU A 171 2.85 -7.61 2.40
C GLU A 171 1.55 -7.64 3.23
N PRO A 172 0.36 -7.40 2.64
CA PRO A 172 -0.88 -7.22 3.40
C PRO A 172 -1.33 -8.46 4.14
N THR A 173 -0.84 -9.63 3.78
CA THR A 173 -1.18 -10.94 4.38
C THR A 173 -0.09 -11.49 5.30
N ALA A 174 0.96 -10.71 5.59
CA ALA A 174 2.01 -11.12 6.51
C ALA A 174 1.46 -11.39 7.92
N SER A 175 1.97 -12.42 8.58
CA SER A 175 1.59 -12.81 9.96
C SER A 175 0.13 -13.21 10.15
N LEU A 176 -0.61 -13.52 9.07
CA LEU A 176 -1.98 -13.99 9.12
C LEU A 176 -2.04 -15.51 8.96
N ASP A 177 -2.97 -16.15 9.70
CA ASP A 177 -3.40 -17.51 9.42
C ASP A 177 -4.19 -17.59 8.11
N ASN A 178 -4.47 -18.80 7.63
CA ASN A 178 -5.12 -19.02 6.35
C ASN A 178 -6.54 -18.41 6.28
N VAL A 179 -7.30 -18.47 7.37
CA VAL A 179 -8.68 -17.93 7.40
C VAL A 179 -8.67 -16.40 7.25
N ASN A 180 -7.84 -15.71 8.05
CA ASN A 180 -7.72 -14.26 8.00
C ASN A 180 -7.06 -13.78 6.70
N LYS A 181 -6.13 -14.57 6.15
CA LYS A 181 -5.53 -14.32 4.85
C LYS A 181 -6.59 -14.33 3.73
N ASP A 182 -7.45 -15.34 3.68
CA ASP A 182 -8.49 -15.44 2.66
C ASP A 182 -9.48 -14.26 2.73
N ILE A 183 -9.83 -13.83 3.94
CA ILE A 183 -10.67 -12.63 4.13
C ILE A 183 -10.00 -11.40 3.52
N VAL A 184 -8.71 -11.18 3.80
CA VAL A 184 -7.96 -10.04 3.25
C VAL A 184 -7.88 -10.11 1.73
N LEU A 185 -7.62 -11.29 1.15
CA LEU A 185 -7.57 -11.47 -0.30
C LEU A 185 -8.92 -11.20 -0.97
N ASN A 186 -10.03 -11.60 -0.34
CA ASN A 186 -11.38 -11.27 -0.80
C ASN A 186 -11.63 -9.76 -0.83
N LEU A 187 -11.28 -9.06 0.25
CA LEU A 187 -11.41 -7.59 0.31
C LEU A 187 -10.57 -6.89 -0.77
N ILE A 188 -9.37 -7.40 -1.08
CA ILE A 188 -8.53 -6.88 -2.16
C ILE A 188 -9.21 -7.10 -3.53
N ASN A 189 -9.78 -8.29 -3.79
CA ASN A 189 -10.54 -8.55 -5.01
C ASN A 189 -11.74 -7.63 -5.16
N GLU A 190 -12.51 -7.38 -4.09
CA GLU A 190 -13.60 -6.40 -4.13
C GLU A 190 -13.14 -4.99 -4.55
N LYS A 191 -11.95 -4.56 -4.10
CA LYS A 191 -11.39 -3.26 -4.53
C LYS A 191 -10.99 -3.27 -6.01
N LYS A 192 -10.41 -4.37 -6.48
CA LYS A 192 -10.12 -4.56 -7.91
C LYS A 192 -11.41 -4.47 -8.75
N ASP A 193 -12.46 -5.18 -8.34
CA ASP A 193 -13.73 -5.24 -9.07
C ASP A 193 -14.45 -3.87 -9.08
N LYS A 194 -14.18 -3.01 -8.09
CA LYS A 194 -14.59 -1.60 -8.07
C LYS A 194 -13.69 -0.68 -8.90
N GLY A 195 -12.75 -1.23 -9.67
CA GLY A 195 -11.90 -0.50 -10.61
C GLY A 195 -10.60 0.05 -10.06
N SER A 196 -10.20 -0.30 -8.83
CA SER A 196 -8.90 0.11 -8.29
C SER A 196 -7.74 -0.49 -9.10
N SER A 197 -6.72 0.32 -9.40
CA SER A 197 -5.42 -0.15 -9.89
C SER A 197 -4.59 -0.58 -8.68
N ILE A 198 -4.22 -1.84 -8.57
CA ILE A 198 -3.57 -2.40 -7.38
C ILE A 198 -2.16 -2.86 -7.71
N ILE A 199 -1.19 -2.44 -6.92
CA ILE A 199 0.17 -2.97 -6.97
C ILE A 199 0.58 -3.43 -5.57
N GLY A 200 1.09 -4.66 -5.47
CA GLY A 200 1.41 -5.23 -4.17
C GLY A 200 2.60 -6.17 -4.17
N ILE A 201 3.06 -6.46 -2.96
CA ILE A 201 4.07 -7.46 -2.66
C ILE A 201 3.38 -8.58 -1.89
N PHE A 202 3.42 -9.79 -2.45
CA PHE A 202 2.85 -10.99 -1.85
C PHE A 202 3.91 -12.08 -1.87
N HIS A 203 4.30 -12.60 -0.71
CA HIS A 203 5.38 -13.59 -0.61
C HIS A 203 4.97 -14.95 -1.15
N ASP A 204 3.76 -15.38 -0.88
CA ASP A 204 3.29 -16.71 -1.28
C ASP A 204 2.62 -16.71 -2.66
N GLU A 205 2.89 -17.76 -3.41
CA GLU A 205 2.35 -17.96 -4.75
C GLU A 205 0.83 -18.16 -4.74
N SER A 206 0.30 -18.78 -3.68
CA SER A 206 -1.14 -19.04 -3.56
C SER A 206 -1.95 -17.74 -3.53
N SER A 207 -1.50 -16.72 -2.79
CA SER A 207 -2.11 -15.39 -2.78
C SER A 207 -2.10 -14.74 -4.15
N ARG A 208 -0.97 -14.80 -4.87
CA ARG A 208 -0.87 -14.21 -6.21
C ARG A 208 -1.80 -14.88 -7.22
N LYS A 209 -1.91 -16.21 -7.16
CA LYS A 209 -2.85 -17.00 -7.99
C LYS A 209 -4.30 -16.69 -7.63
N TYR A 210 -4.63 -16.65 -6.33
CA TYR A 210 -5.98 -16.32 -5.85
C TYR A 210 -6.46 -14.97 -6.35
N LEU A 211 -5.58 -13.97 -6.34
CA LEU A 211 -5.86 -12.61 -6.83
C LEU A 211 -5.84 -12.51 -8.36
N ASN A 212 -5.47 -13.56 -9.07
CA ASN A 212 -5.19 -13.52 -10.51
C ASN A 212 -4.27 -12.34 -10.87
N ALA A 213 -3.21 -12.15 -10.08
CA ALA A 213 -2.30 -11.03 -10.21
C ALA A 213 -1.33 -11.23 -11.37
N ARG A 214 -1.11 -10.19 -12.19
CA ARG A 214 -0.01 -10.18 -13.15
C ARG A 214 1.31 -10.04 -12.41
N GLU A 215 2.16 -11.05 -12.49
CA GLU A 215 3.45 -11.05 -11.81
C GLU A 215 4.51 -10.29 -12.60
N ILE A 216 5.26 -9.45 -11.92
CA ILE A 216 6.39 -8.71 -12.49
C ILE A 216 7.63 -8.98 -11.65
N ASP A 217 8.57 -9.69 -12.24
CA ASP A 217 9.88 -9.93 -11.65
C ASP A 217 10.75 -8.66 -11.80
N ILE A 218 11.02 -8.03 -10.66
CA ILE A 218 11.78 -6.78 -10.63
C ILE A 218 13.21 -6.97 -11.14
N THR A 219 13.80 -8.15 -11.00
CA THR A 219 15.16 -8.41 -11.50
C THR A 219 15.25 -8.33 -13.02
N LYS A 220 14.14 -8.59 -13.71
CA LYS A 220 14.09 -8.58 -15.20
C LYS A 220 13.85 -7.20 -15.78
N ILE A 221 13.30 -6.27 -14.98
CA ILE A 221 12.95 -4.91 -15.44
C ILE A 221 13.83 -3.82 -14.83
N SER A 222 14.62 -4.15 -13.80
CA SER A 222 15.63 -3.25 -13.24
C SER A 222 16.97 -3.49 -13.95
N HIS A 223 17.32 -2.66 -14.91
CA HIS A 223 18.66 -2.68 -15.55
C HIS A 223 19.70 -1.96 -14.67
N ALA A 224 19.72 -2.24 -13.37
CA ALA A 224 20.75 -1.76 -12.45
C ALA A 224 21.87 -2.80 -12.42
N ASN A 225 22.79 -2.72 -13.37
CA ASN A 225 24.11 -3.32 -13.29
C ASN A 225 25.10 -2.24 -12.83
#